data_f905ef113bf7dc4fb52480b4c83357e2
#
_entry.id   f905ef113bf7dc4fb52480b4c83357e2
#
_cell.length_a   1.000
_cell.length_b   1.000
_cell.length_c   1.000
_cell.angle_alpha   90.00
_cell.angle_beta   90.00
_cell.angle_gamma   90.00
#
_symmetry.space_group_name_H-M   'P 1'
#
loop_
_entity.id
_entity.type
_entity.pdbx_description
1 polymer ?
#
loop_
_entity_poly.entity_id
_entity_poly.type
_entity_poly.pdbx_seq_one_letter_code
_entity_poly.pdbx_strand_id
1 'polypeptide(L)'
;IIEHVEDINFFINSCSKLLKKNGLMFVATLNKTLKSYMFAIIGAEYVLRWLPIGTHDWEKFVKPEDLKEILNKNSLHLEKLNGMNFNIIKDEWSISKDTSINYIAKVIKV
;
A
#
# COMPACT_ATOMS: atom_id res chain seq x y z
N ILE A 1 -1.27 1.25 4.73
CA ILE A 1 -2.23 0.89 5.81
C ILE A 1 -2.34 -0.62 5.96
N ILE A 2 -2.51 -1.36 4.88
CA ILE A 2 -2.67 -2.82 4.97
C ILE A 2 -1.42 -3.54 5.48
N GLU A 3 -0.24 -2.93 5.41
CA GLU A 3 0.98 -3.48 5.97
C GLU A 3 0.97 -3.56 7.50
N HIS A 4 0.01 -2.88 8.15
CA HIS A 4 -0.15 -2.88 9.60
C HIS A 4 -1.21 -3.85 10.12
N VAL A 5 -1.94 -4.54 9.24
CA VAL A 5 -2.94 -5.53 9.67
C VAL A 5 -2.29 -6.90 9.83
N GLU A 6 -2.75 -7.68 10.81
CA GLU A 6 -2.20 -9.01 11.08
C GLU A 6 -2.55 -10.02 9.98
N ASP A 7 -3.80 -10.00 9.51
CA ASP A 7 -4.29 -10.93 8.49
C ASP A 7 -4.92 -10.15 7.35
N ILE A 8 -4.15 -9.96 6.30
CA ILE A 8 -4.57 -9.20 5.12
C ILE A 8 -5.74 -9.87 4.39
N ASN A 9 -5.77 -11.20 4.33
CA ASN A 9 -6.87 -11.93 3.69
C ASN A 9 -8.19 -11.69 4.40
N PHE A 10 -8.19 -11.76 5.73
CA PHE A 10 -9.37 -11.48 6.53
C PHE A 10 -9.82 -10.02 6.39
N PHE A 11 -8.87 -9.10 6.43
CA PHE A 11 -9.16 -7.67 6.29
C PHE A 11 -9.81 -7.36 4.94
N ILE A 12 -9.24 -7.86 3.84
CA ILE A 12 -9.77 -7.64 2.48
C ILE A 12 -11.13 -8.30 2.32
N ASN A 13 -11.32 -9.49 2.87
CA ASN A 13 -12.63 -10.15 2.85
C ASN A 13 -13.69 -9.32 3.57
N SER A 14 -13.35 -8.76 4.73
CA SER A 14 -14.26 -7.89 5.49
C SER A 14 -14.60 -6.62 4.72
N CYS A 15 -13.62 -5.99 4.09
CA CYS A 15 -13.85 -4.81 3.24
C CYS A 15 -14.75 -5.13 2.06
N SER A 16 -14.54 -6.29 1.42
CA SER A 16 -15.37 -6.73 0.30
C SER A 16 -16.84 -6.86 0.69
N LYS A 17 -17.11 -7.38 1.88
CA LYS A 17 -18.49 -7.52 2.38
C LYS A 17 -19.18 -6.18 2.63
N LEU A 18 -18.42 -5.12 2.92
CA LEU A 18 -18.95 -3.79 3.15
C LEU A 18 -19.25 -3.03 1.86
N LEU A 19 -18.67 -3.46 0.74
CA LEU A 19 -18.84 -2.78 -0.55
C LEU A 19 -20.05 -3.34 -1.30
N LYS A 20 -20.83 -2.43 -1.89
CA LYS A 20 -21.87 -2.79 -2.85
C LYS A 20 -21.25 -3.14 -4.18
N LYS A 21 -21.96 -3.89 -5.03
CA LYS A 21 -21.55 -4.15 -6.41
C LYS A 21 -21.23 -2.81 -7.12
N ASN A 22 -20.12 -2.76 -7.83
CA ASN A 22 -19.58 -1.54 -8.47
C ASN A 22 -19.08 -0.48 -7.48
N GLY A 23 -19.06 -0.76 -6.18
CA GLY A 23 -18.45 0.12 -5.19
C GLY A 23 -16.96 0.23 -5.35
N LEU A 24 -16.41 1.38 -4.96
CA LEU A 24 -14.97 1.66 -5.05
C LEU A 24 -14.30 1.59 -3.70
N MET A 25 -13.06 1.10 -3.70
CA MET A 25 -12.19 1.11 -2.53
C MET A 25 -10.78 1.53 -2.96
N PHE A 26 -10.12 2.31 -2.12
CA PHE A 26 -8.73 2.68 -2.33
C PHE A 26 -7.87 2.05 -1.25
N VAL A 27 -6.79 1.40 -1.67
CA VAL A 27 -5.85 0.73 -0.76
C VAL A 27 -4.48 1.34 -0.96
N ALA A 28 -3.92 1.92 0.09
CA ALA A 28 -2.58 2.51 0.08
C ALA A 28 -1.66 1.68 0.98
N THR A 29 -0.48 1.36 0.46
CA THR A 29 0.50 0.59 1.23
C THR A 29 1.92 0.77 0.66
N LEU A 30 2.90 0.18 1.35
CA LEU A 30 4.29 0.13 0.92
C LEU A 30 4.53 -1.15 0.11
N ASN A 31 5.28 -1.00 -0.99
CA ASN A 31 5.65 -2.14 -1.83
C ASN A 31 6.84 -2.88 -1.20
N LYS A 32 6.82 -4.21 -1.24
CA LYS A 32 7.90 -5.03 -0.70
C LYS A 32 9.07 -5.09 -1.68
N THR A 33 9.88 -4.02 -1.72
CA THR A 33 11.06 -3.89 -2.56
C THR A 33 12.26 -3.45 -1.75
N LEU A 34 13.46 -3.65 -2.28
CA LEU A 34 14.68 -3.14 -1.64
C LEU A 34 14.65 -1.62 -1.53
N LYS A 35 14.12 -0.93 -2.54
CA LYS A 35 13.99 0.53 -2.54
C LYS A 35 13.07 1.01 -1.42
N SER A 36 11.93 0.35 -1.19
CA SER A 36 11.03 0.70 -0.09
C SER A 36 11.69 0.45 1.28
N TYR A 37 12.47 -0.62 1.40
CA TYR A 37 13.23 -0.90 2.62
C TYR A 37 14.18 0.25 2.95
N MET A 38 14.95 0.71 1.95
CA MET A 38 15.90 1.81 2.14
C MET A 38 15.20 3.11 2.52
N PHE A 39 14.12 3.46 1.85
CA PHE A 39 13.45 4.74 2.07
C PHE A 39 12.53 4.73 3.30
N ALA A 40 11.77 3.67 3.51
CA ALA A 40 10.82 3.63 4.63
C ALA A 40 11.49 3.30 5.95
N ILE A 41 12.39 2.33 5.97
CA ILE A 41 13.00 1.86 7.21
C ILE A 41 14.29 2.60 7.51
N ILE A 42 15.26 2.56 6.61
CA ILE A 42 16.55 3.20 6.85
C ILE A 42 16.42 4.71 6.82
N GLY A 43 15.75 5.26 5.79
CA GLY A 43 15.61 6.70 5.62
C GLY A 43 14.72 7.33 6.69
N ALA A 44 13.46 6.92 6.76
CA ALA A 44 12.48 7.58 7.63
C ALA A 44 12.66 7.25 9.10
N GLU A 45 13.02 6.01 9.46
CA GLU A 45 13.13 5.60 10.85
C GLU A 45 14.50 5.87 11.46
N TYR A 46 15.59 5.52 10.76
CA TYR A 46 16.95 5.61 11.31
C TYR A 46 17.66 6.91 10.99
N VAL A 47 17.64 7.37 9.76
CA VAL A 47 18.39 8.56 9.33
C VAL A 47 17.66 9.85 9.66
N LEU A 48 16.44 10.01 9.12
CA LEU A 48 15.66 11.23 9.29
C LEU A 48 14.88 11.26 10.61
N ARG A 49 14.63 10.09 11.17
CA ARG A 49 13.87 9.93 12.42
C ARG A 49 12.50 10.62 12.39
N TRP A 50 11.88 10.64 11.23
CA TRP A 50 10.51 11.14 11.08
C TRP A 50 9.50 10.25 11.81
N LEU A 51 9.81 8.96 11.93
CA LEU A 51 8.97 7.96 12.57
C LEU A 51 9.79 7.19 13.60
N PRO A 52 9.16 6.68 14.67
CA PRO A 52 9.83 5.82 15.62
C PRO A 52 10.43 4.58 14.95
N ILE A 53 11.58 4.14 15.44
CA ILE A 53 12.21 2.90 14.98
C ILE A 53 11.24 1.74 15.22
N GLY A 54 11.07 0.87 14.21
CA GLY A 54 10.15 -0.26 14.27
C GLY A 54 8.72 0.05 13.81
N THR A 55 8.44 1.27 13.33
CA THR A 55 7.13 1.63 12.79
C THR A 55 6.75 0.76 11.60
N HIS A 56 7.73 0.43 10.73
CA HIS A 56 7.52 -0.40 9.56
C HIS A 56 8.17 -1.78 9.73
N ASP A 57 7.43 -2.82 9.37
CA ASP A 57 7.93 -4.18 9.26
C ASP A 57 7.93 -4.54 7.76
N TRP A 58 9.12 -4.62 7.15
CA TRP A 58 9.27 -4.86 5.72
C TRP A 58 8.65 -6.19 5.27
N GLU A 59 8.66 -7.21 6.14
CA GLU A 59 8.04 -8.50 5.83
C GLU A 59 6.52 -8.39 5.63
N LYS A 60 5.90 -7.35 6.20
CA LYS A 60 4.47 -7.06 6.05
C LYS A 60 4.16 -6.16 4.87
N PHE A 61 5.17 -5.64 4.17
CA PHE A 61 4.95 -4.85 2.96
C PHE A 61 4.36 -5.76 1.87
N VAL A 62 3.50 -5.20 1.04
CA VAL A 62 2.66 -5.98 0.12
C VAL A 62 3.01 -5.66 -1.33
N LYS A 63 3.42 -6.68 -2.10
CA LYS A 63 3.63 -6.54 -3.54
C LYS A 63 2.30 -6.39 -4.26
N PRO A 64 2.23 -5.58 -5.33
CA PRO A 64 1.00 -5.43 -6.12
C PRO A 64 0.44 -6.76 -6.64
N GLU A 65 1.30 -7.69 -7.04
CA GLU A 65 0.89 -9.01 -7.54
C GLU A 65 0.16 -9.81 -6.45
N ASP A 66 0.68 -9.78 -5.23
CA ASP A 66 0.10 -10.48 -4.09
C ASP A 66 -1.24 -9.85 -3.71
N LEU A 67 -1.32 -8.52 -3.72
CA LEU A 67 -2.56 -7.80 -3.45
C LEU A 67 -3.62 -8.15 -4.50
N LYS A 68 -3.26 -8.15 -5.78
CA LYS A 68 -4.17 -8.49 -6.87
C LYS A 68 -4.76 -9.89 -6.69
N GLU A 69 -3.95 -10.86 -6.30
CA GLU A 69 -4.41 -12.22 -6.06
C GLU A 69 -5.42 -12.27 -4.91
N ILE A 70 -5.13 -11.59 -3.80
CA ILE A 70 -6.04 -11.53 -2.65
C ILE A 70 -7.35 -10.85 -3.02
N LEU A 71 -7.30 -9.76 -3.78
CA LEU A 71 -8.48 -9.03 -4.24
C LEU A 71 -9.37 -9.92 -5.12
N ASN A 72 -8.76 -10.63 -6.06
CA ASN A 72 -9.51 -11.51 -6.98
C ASN A 72 -10.23 -12.62 -6.23
N LYS A 73 -9.66 -13.15 -5.15
CA LYS A 73 -10.30 -14.17 -4.31
C LYS A 73 -11.52 -13.64 -3.56
N ASN A 74 -11.66 -12.33 -3.41
CA ASN A 74 -12.71 -11.70 -2.64
C ASN A 74 -13.68 -10.88 -3.49
N SER A 75 -13.83 -11.21 -4.76
CA SER A 75 -14.72 -10.54 -5.71
C SER A 75 -14.39 -9.05 -5.88
N LEU A 76 -13.11 -8.71 -5.81
CA LEU A 76 -12.60 -7.37 -6.01
C LEU A 76 -11.67 -7.36 -7.22
N HIS A 77 -11.67 -6.24 -7.97
CA HIS A 77 -10.83 -6.08 -9.16
C HIS A 77 -9.93 -4.87 -8.98
N LEU A 78 -8.62 -5.08 -9.17
CA LEU A 78 -7.63 -4.00 -9.20
C LEU A 78 -7.75 -3.27 -10.53
N GLU A 79 -8.29 -2.04 -10.50
CA GLU A 79 -8.50 -1.24 -11.71
C GLU A 79 -7.29 -0.39 -12.07
N LYS A 80 -6.68 0.26 -11.08
CA LYS A 80 -5.58 1.20 -11.31
C LYS A 80 -4.59 1.19 -10.17
N LEU A 81 -3.31 1.37 -10.52
CA LEU A 81 -2.22 1.41 -9.55
C LEU A 81 -1.38 2.66 -9.80
N ASN A 82 -1.15 3.46 -8.75
CA ASN A 82 -0.28 4.64 -8.80
C ASN A 82 0.62 4.67 -7.57
N GLY A 83 1.82 5.24 -7.74
CA GLY A 83 2.68 5.56 -6.62
C GLY A 83 2.40 6.95 -6.06
N MET A 84 3.01 7.26 -4.92
CA MET A 84 3.01 8.59 -4.32
C MET A 84 4.44 9.04 -4.08
N ASN A 85 4.78 10.24 -4.53
CA ASN A 85 6.09 10.86 -4.29
C ASN A 85 5.96 12.04 -3.35
N PHE A 86 6.94 12.17 -2.46
CA PHE A 86 7.07 13.35 -1.60
C PHE A 86 8.26 14.19 -2.05
N ASN A 87 8.00 15.47 -2.33
CA ASN A 87 9.05 16.44 -2.65
C ASN A 87 9.46 17.17 -1.37
N ILE A 88 10.64 16.84 -0.86
CA ILE A 88 11.15 17.40 0.39
C ILE A 88 11.33 18.93 0.30
N ILE A 89 11.77 19.45 -0.84
CA ILE A 89 12.04 20.86 -1.03
C ILE A 89 10.74 21.68 -1.00
N LYS A 90 9.68 21.18 -1.65
CA LYS A 90 8.38 21.85 -1.75
C LYS A 90 7.42 21.44 -0.64
N ASP A 91 7.75 20.43 0.15
CA ASP A 91 6.87 19.84 1.16
C ASP A 91 5.51 19.44 0.57
N GLU A 92 5.56 18.78 -0.58
CA GLU A 92 4.36 18.39 -1.33
C GLU A 92 4.35 16.91 -1.70
N TRP A 93 3.16 16.30 -1.66
CA TRP A 93 2.90 14.97 -2.19
C TRP A 93 2.35 15.06 -3.60
N SER A 94 2.72 14.11 -4.45
CA SER A 94 2.18 14.00 -5.81
C SER A 94 1.96 12.54 -6.19
N ILE A 95 1.02 12.31 -7.12
CA ILE A 95 0.77 10.98 -7.69
C ILE A 95 1.80 10.71 -8.76
N SER A 96 2.34 9.49 -8.78
CA SER A 96 3.38 9.07 -9.71
C SER A 96 3.03 7.71 -10.33
N LYS A 97 3.67 7.39 -11.44
CA LYS A 97 3.62 6.05 -12.04
C LYS A 97 4.60 5.08 -11.38
N ASP A 98 5.53 5.59 -10.58
CA ASP A 98 6.52 4.78 -9.87
C ASP A 98 5.91 4.17 -8.61
N THR A 99 5.69 2.86 -8.63
CA THR A 99 5.12 2.08 -7.51
C THR A 99 6.19 1.32 -6.72
N SER A 100 7.47 1.60 -6.94
CA SER A 100 8.56 0.82 -6.33
C SER A 100 8.69 1.00 -4.83
N ILE A 101 8.25 2.13 -4.27
CA ILE A 101 8.29 2.39 -2.82
C ILE A 101 6.92 2.17 -2.19
N ASN A 102 5.92 2.84 -2.73
CA ASN A 102 4.54 2.79 -2.25
C ASN A 102 3.57 2.82 -3.43
N TYR A 103 2.31 2.51 -3.15
CA TYR A 103 1.28 2.63 -4.17
C TYR A 103 -0.11 2.83 -3.56
N ILE A 104 -1.01 3.40 -4.36
CA ILE A 104 -2.44 3.42 -4.10
C ILE A 104 -3.12 2.58 -5.16
N ALA A 105 -3.92 1.62 -4.75
CA ALA A 105 -4.71 0.77 -5.63
C ALA A 105 -6.17 1.22 -5.64
N LYS A 106 -6.71 1.47 -6.83
CA LYS A 106 -8.13 1.68 -7.03
C LYS A 106 -8.79 0.34 -7.32
N VAL A 107 -9.74 -0.04 -6.48
CA VAL A 107 -10.37 -1.36 -6.48
C VAL A 107 -11.86 -1.23 -6.67
N ILE A 108 -12.44 -2.10 -7.51
CA ILE A 108 -13.87 -2.15 -7.78
C ILE A 108 -14.44 -3.49 -7.28
N LYS A 109 -15.60 -3.44 -6.64
CA LYS A 109 -16.37 -4.64 -6.27
C LYS A 109 -17.09 -5.19 -7.50
N VAL A 110 -16.78 -6.42 -7.87
CA VAL A 110 -17.40 -7.11 -9.01
C VAL A 110 -18.52 -8.07 -8.58
#